data_134d5926abcddb228b743a42157e1909
#
_entry.id   134d5926abcddb228b743a42157e1909
#
_cell.length_a   1.000
_cell.length_b   1.000
_cell.length_c   1.000
_cell.angle_alpha   90.00
_cell.angle_beta   90.00
_cell.angle_gamma   90.00
#
_symmetry.space_group_name_H-M   'P 1'
#
loop_
_entity.id
_entity.type
_entity.pdbx_description
1 polymer ?
#
loop_
_entity_poly.entity_id
_entity_poly.type
_entity_poly.pdbx_seq_one_letter_code
_entity_poly.pdbx_strand_id
1 'polypeptide(L)'
;MGWKKNKIQSKSISFIALLFISTHISSDFVQESIKTHKEKYEKVAMEIWNFAELGYQENKSAQLLAESLIDEGFSIKRNLAGIPTAFVAEFNNGGPVIGILGEFDALPGLAQSTSPFKEVVDNDTGAGHACGHHLFGAASAWAAVAIKDWLIKNNIEGTIRFYGTPAEEGGSGKVYMVREGLFNDVDIVLHWHPDDTNSANSRTSNANKSAKFTFNGISAHAAGSPEQGRSALDGVEAMNHMVNMMREHIPQESRIHYVITKGGLAPNVVPDLAEVYYYVR
;
A
#
# COMPACT_ATOMS: atom_id res chain seq x y z
N MET A 1 -60.72 2.08 38.83
CA MET A 1 -59.90 1.76 37.64
C MET A 1 -58.68 2.67 37.64
N GLY A 2 -57.57 2.18 38.19
CA GLY A 2 -56.32 2.98 38.33
C GLY A 2 -55.29 2.50 37.28
N TRP A 3 -54.86 3.42 36.45
CA TRP A 3 -53.85 3.18 35.45
C TRP A 3 -52.45 3.23 36.09
N LYS A 4 -51.76 2.09 36.01
CA LYS A 4 -50.29 2.03 36.29
C LYS A 4 -49.55 2.62 35.10
N LYS A 5 -49.13 3.89 35.19
CA LYS A 5 -48.08 4.48 34.36
C LYS A 5 -46.92 4.84 35.28
N ASN A 6 -45.73 4.43 34.96
CA ASN A 6 -44.42 4.89 35.41
C ASN A 6 -43.48 3.79 35.95
N LYS A 7 -43.10 2.84 35.09
CA LYS A 7 -41.87 2.05 35.35
C LYS A 7 -40.99 1.77 34.10
N ILE A 8 -41.35 2.27 32.91
CA ILE A 8 -40.61 1.95 31.68
C ILE A 8 -39.62 3.08 31.28
N GLN A 9 -39.87 4.34 31.71
CA GLN A 9 -39.00 5.45 31.27
C GLN A 9 -37.67 5.58 32.03
N SER A 10 -37.55 5.12 33.27
CA SER A 10 -36.30 5.27 34.04
C SER A 10 -35.18 4.28 33.64
N LYS A 11 -35.55 3.09 33.17
CA LYS A 11 -34.54 2.08 32.73
C LYS A 11 -33.92 2.39 31.39
N SER A 12 -34.69 3.00 30.46
CA SER A 12 -34.18 3.35 29.12
C SER A 12 -33.20 4.53 29.16
N ILE A 13 -33.43 5.51 30.05
CA ILE A 13 -32.54 6.67 30.17
C ILE A 13 -31.20 6.28 30.82
N SER A 14 -31.20 5.38 31.79
CA SER A 14 -29.97 4.87 32.41
C SER A 14 -29.12 4.05 31.47
N PHE A 15 -29.74 3.27 30.55
CA PHE A 15 -29.00 2.46 29.57
C PHE A 15 -28.34 3.32 28.48
N ILE A 16 -29.04 4.36 28.02
CA ILE A 16 -28.51 5.31 27.02
C ILE A 16 -27.37 6.15 27.64
N ALA A 17 -27.51 6.60 28.88
CA ALA A 17 -26.44 7.35 29.57
C ALA A 17 -25.18 6.49 29.79
N LEU A 18 -25.32 5.22 30.18
CA LEU A 18 -24.18 4.31 30.31
C LEU A 18 -23.47 4.01 28.95
N LEU A 19 -24.23 3.90 27.85
CA LEU A 19 -23.65 3.73 26.50
C LEU A 19 -22.84 4.98 26.10
N PHE A 20 -23.35 6.17 26.33
CA PHE A 20 -22.64 7.41 26.02
C PHE A 20 -21.38 7.62 26.88
N ILE A 21 -21.42 7.26 28.14
CA ILE A 21 -20.26 7.36 29.05
C ILE A 21 -19.18 6.36 28.61
N SER A 22 -19.53 5.11 28.26
CA SER A 22 -18.56 4.11 27.83
C SER A 22 -17.87 4.48 26.50
N THR A 23 -18.59 5.10 25.56
CA THR A 23 -18.01 5.54 24.28
C THR A 23 -17.06 6.73 24.45
N HIS A 24 -17.33 7.67 25.35
CA HIS A 24 -16.43 8.79 25.62
C HIS A 24 -15.14 8.36 26.31
N ILE A 25 -15.22 7.50 27.33
CA ILE A 25 -14.04 7.00 28.06
C ILE A 25 -13.14 6.17 27.13
N SER A 26 -13.72 5.40 26.21
CA SER A 26 -12.97 4.63 25.21
C SER A 26 -12.23 5.53 24.21
N SER A 27 -12.87 6.62 23.76
CA SER A 27 -12.29 7.60 22.85
C SER A 27 -11.09 8.34 23.48
N ASP A 28 -11.23 8.77 24.73
CA ASP A 28 -10.19 9.53 25.44
C ASP A 28 -8.92 8.71 25.65
N PHE A 29 -9.05 7.42 25.99
CA PHE A 29 -7.89 6.55 26.17
C PHE A 29 -7.12 6.27 24.88
N VAL A 30 -7.83 5.99 23.78
CA VAL A 30 -7.19 5.78 22.46
C VAL A 30 -6.44 7.04 22.04
N GLN A 31 -7.03 8.22 22.25
CA GLN A 31 -6.36 9.49 21.96
C GLN A 31 -5.12 9.72 22.84
N GLU A 32 -5.17 9.30 24.11
CA GLU A 32 -4.02 9.38 25.01
C GLU A 32 -2.89 8.44 24.57
N SER A 33 -3.19 7.19 24.23
CA SER A 33 -2.21 6.25 23.69
C SER A 33 -1.59 6.78 22.39
N ILE A 34 -2.40 7.33 21.48
CA ILE A 34 -1.91 8.00 20.28
C ILE A 34 -0.94 9.15 20.62
N LYS A 35 -1.28 10.02 21.57
CA LYS A 35 -0.40 11.11 21.98
C LYS A 35 0.92 10.62 22.60
N THR A 36 0.88 9.55 23.37
CA THR A 36 2.05 8.96 24.03
C THR A 36 3.09 8.47 23.03
N HIS A 37 2.65 7.87 21.93
CA HIS A 37 3.54 7.30 20.92
C HIS A 37 3.81 8.23 19.71
N LYS A 38 3.27 9.45 19.73
CA LYS A 38 3.30 10.39 18.61
C LYS A 38 4.70 10.61 18.05
N GLU A 39 5.63 11.05 18.87
CA GLU A 39 7.00 11.38 18.44
C GLU A 39 7.72 10.18 17.81
N LYS A 40 7.52 8.98 18.36
CA LYS A 40 8.09 7.74 17.84
C LYS A 40 7.61 7.47 16.42
N TYR A 41 6.30 7.49 16.18
CA TYR A 41 5.73 7.11 14.88
C TYR A 41 5.83 8.21 13.83
N GLU A 42 5.85 9.49 14.23
CA GLU A 42 6.22 10.58 13.33
C GLU A 42 7.67 10.43 12.84
N LYS A 43 8.58 10.05 13.74
CA LYS A 43 9.97 9.75 13.36
C LYS A 43 10.06 8.54 12.42
N VAL A 44 9.35 7.45 12.72
CA VAL A 44 9.29 6.26 11.85
C VAL A 44 8.81 6.65 10.45
N ALA A 45 7.75 7.45 10.33
CA ALA A 45 7.25 7.91 9.04
C ALA A 45 8.29 8.73 8.27
N MET A 46 8.98 9.64 8.93
CA MET A 46 10.02 10.47 8.30
C MET A 46 11.27 9.68 7.90
N GLU A 47 11.64 8.66 8.66
CA GLU A 47 12.76 7.79 8.29
C GLU A 47 12.42 6.94 7.07
N ILE A 48 11.21 6.38 6.98
CA ILE A 48 10.71 5.66 5.79
C ILE A 48 10.68 6.60 4.57
N TRP A 49 10.20 7.85 4.76
CA TRP A 49 10.25 8.87 3.72
C TRP A 49 11.67 9.07 3.18
N ASN A 50 12.66 9.16 4.07
CA ASN A 50 14.05 9.38 3.69
C ASN A 50 14.69 8.14 3.04
N PHE A 51 14.30 6.92 3.43
CA PHE A 51 14.80 5.71 2.82
C PHE A 51 14.31 5.56 1.37
N ALA A 52 13.07 5.93 1.10
CA ALA A 52 12.44 5.91 -0.22
C ALA A 52 12.77 4.63 -1.01
N GLU A 53 12.62 3.47 -0.38
CA GLU A 53 12.98 2.16 -0.94
C GLU A 53 11.89 1.65 -1.88
N LEU A 54 12.30 1.11 -3.03
CA LEU A 54 11.39 0.54 -4.01
C LEU A 54 10.84 -0.83 -3.57
N GLY A 55 9.73 -1.22 -4.13
CA GLY A 55 9.07 -2.50 -3.86
C GLY A 55 10.03 -3.70 -3.97
N TYR A 56 9.93 -4.63 -3.04
CA TYR A 56 10.82 -5.78 -2.78
C TYR A 56 12.24 -5.41 -2.29
N GLN A 57 12.56 -4.15 -2.14
CA GLN A 57 13.87 -3.66 -1.68
C GLN A 57 13.77 -2.85 -0.38
N GLU A 58 12.60 -2.81 0.25
CA GLU A 58 12.25 -2.00 1.43
C GLU A 58 12.87 -2.57 2.73
N ASN A 59 14.17 -2.88 2.71
CA ASN A 59 14.81 -3.58 3.82
C ASN A 59 14.88 -2.74 5.09
N LYS A 60 15.27 -1.46 4.98
CA LYS A 60 15.35 -0.54 6.12
C LYS A 60 13.98 -0.19 6.66
N SER A 61 13.02 0.06 5.77
CA SER A 61 11.64 0.40 6.12
C SER A 61 10.94 -0.75 6.84
N ALA A 62 11.06 -1.98 6.31
CA ALA A 62 10.53 -3.19 6.95
C ALA A 62 11.17 -3.47 8.30
N GLN A 63 12.49 -3.28 8.41
CA GLN A 63 13.22 -3.46 9.66
C GLN A 63 12.76 -2.45 10.70
N LEU A 64 12.70 -1.17 10.36
CA LEU A 64 12.31 -0.08 11.26
C LEU A 64 10.88 -0.27 11.79
N LEU A 65 9.92 -0.59 10.92
CA LEU A 65 8.54 -0.88 11.33
C LEU A 65 8.47 -2.08 12.26
N ALA A 66 9.15 -3.17 11.92
CA ALA A 66 9.14 -4.37 12.75
C ALA A 66 9.79 -4.13 14.12
N GLU A 67 10.92 -3.41 14.19
CA GLU A 67 11.58 -3.06 15.45
C GLU A 67 10.71 -2.13 16.29
N SER A 68 10.05 -1.15 15.68
CA SER A 68 9.12 -0.27 16.40
C SER A 68 7.98 -1.03 17.08
N LEU A 69 7.52 -2.14 16.48
CA LEU A 69 6.47 -3.00 17.03
C LEU A 69 7.02 -4.01 18.07
N ILE A 70 8.25 -4.50 17.91
CA ILE A 70 8.93 -5.31 18.93
C ILE A 70 9.04 -4.54 20.24
N ASP A 71 9.46 -3.27 20.17
CA ASP A 71 9.56 -2.39 21.34
C ASP A 71 8.23 -2.22 22.07
N GLU A 72 7.12 -2.35 21.35
CA GLU A 72 5.75 -2.29 21.89
C GLU A 72 5.20 -3.68 22.29
N GLY A 73 6.03 -4.71 22.28
CA GLY A 73 5.67 -6.05 22.78
C GLY A 73 4.98 -6.95 21.76
N PHE A 74 5.05 -6.64 20.46
CA PHE A 74 4.60 -7.56 19.41
C PHE A 74 5.65 -8.62 19.11
N SER A 75 5.22 -9.84 18.84
CA SER A 75 6.05 -10.91 18.27
C SER A 75 6.12 -10.78 16.76
N ILE A 76 7.29 -11.02 16.15
CA ILE A 76 7.50 -10.78 14.72
C ILE A 76 7.82 -12.09 13.98
N LYS A 77 7.13 -12.29 12.84
CA LYS A 77 7.50 -13.29 11.82
C LYS A 77 7.94 -12.54 10.57
N ARG A 78 9.14 -12.84 10.06
CA ARG A 78 9.76 -12.16 8.90
C ARG A 78 9.91 -13.09 7.70
N ASN A 79 10.26 -12.53 6.54
CA ASN A 79 10.54 -13.27 5.30
C ASN A 79 9.35 -14.15 4.86
N LEU A 80 8.16 -13.57 4.86
CA LEU A 80 6.92 -14.29 4.58
C LEU A 80 6.59 -14.29 3.09
N ALA A 81 5.86 -15.30 2.65
CA ALA A 81 5.41 -15.45 1.25
C ALA A 81 6.53 -15.38 0.20
N GLY A 82 7.75 -15.80 0.56
CA GLY A 82 8.93 -15.68 -0.29
C GLY A 82 9.43 -14.25 -0.51
N ILE A 83 8.94 -13.29 0.27
CA ILE A 83 9.30 -11.87 0.19
C ILE A 83 10.12 -11.50 1.43
N PRO A 84 11.41 -11.14 1.30
CA PRO A 84 12.28 -10.82 2.44
C PRO A 84 11.78 -9.67 3.30
N THR A 85 11.09 -8.69 2.70
CA THR A 85 10.59 -7.49 3.37
C THR A 85 9.17 -7.64 3.91
N ALA A 86 8.46 -8.75 3.63
CA ALA A 86 7.16 -9.04 4.22
C ALA A 86 7.29 -9.58 5.65
N PHE A 87 6.47 -9.06 6.55
CA PHE A 87 6.44 -9.50 7.94
C PHE A 87 5.05 -9.40 8.56
N VAL A 88 4.84 -10.13 9.65
CA VAL A 88 3.67 -10.00 10.52
C VAL A 88 4.13 -9.74 11.94
N ALA A 89 3.58 -8.71 12.56
CA ALA A 89 3.70 -8.43 13.98
C ALA A 89 2.41 -8.82 14.69
N GLU A 90 2.48 -9.67 15.70
CA GLU A 90 1.32 -10.18 16.41
C GLU A 90 1.39 -9.85 17.91
N PHE A 91 0.31 -9.27 18.40
CA PHE A 91 -0.03 -9.25 19.82
C PHE A 91 -1.22 -10.19 20.03
N ASN A 92 -0.99 -11.31 20.73
CA ASN A 92 -2.01 -12.33 20.94
C ASN A 92 -2.49 -12.30 22.39
N ASN A 93 -3.77 -12.01 22.57
CA ASN A 93 -4.47 -12.03 23.85
C ASN A 93 -5.82 -12.78 23.72
N GLY A 94 -5.85 -13.85 22.90
CA GLY A 94 -7.08 -14.60 22.60
C GLY A 94 -8.07 -13.81 21.72
N GLY A 95 -9.33 -14.25 21.73
CA GLY A 95 -10.44 -13.58 21.03
C GLY A 95 -10.31 -13.52 19.50
N PRO A 96 -11.05 -12.63 18.84
CA PRO A 96 -11.00 -12.49 17.40
C PRO A 96 -9.65 -11.93 16.93
N VAL A 97 -9.25 -12.33 15.71
CA VAL A 97 -8.03 -11.89 15.06
C VAL A 97 -8.34 -10.74 14.11
N ILE A 98 -7.77 -9.58 14.39
CA ILE A 98 -7.93 -8.36 13.59
C ILE A 98 -6.60 -8.06 12.90
N GLY A 99 -6.60 -8.08 11.57
CA GLY A 99 -5.47 -7.73 10.73
C GLY A 99 -5.50 -6.24 10.36
N ILE A 100 -4.36 -5.57 10.47
CA ILE A 100 -4.17 -4.18 10.03
C ILE A 100 -3.05 -4.19 8.99
N LEU A 101 -3.32 -3.68 7.79
CA LEU A 101 -2.34 -3.62 6.72
C LEU A 101 -1.53 -2.33 6.81
N GLY A 102 -0.25 -2.40 6.42
CA GLY A 102 0.62 -1.24 6.28
C GLY A 102 1.56 -1.42 5.09
N GLU A 103 1.52 -0.49 4.14
CA GLU A 103 2.42 -0.38 3.00
C GLU A 103 3.57 0.57 3.32
N PHE A 104 4.72 0.41 2.65
CA PHE A 104 5.90 1.22 2.94
C PHE A 104 6.89 1.31 1.76
N ASP A 105 6.49 0.92 0.55
CA ASP A 105 7.26 1.05 -0.67
C ASP A 105 7.11 2.42 -1.33
N ALA A 106 8.15 2.88 -2.03
CA ALA A 106 8.21 4.14 -2.75
C ALA A 106 8.05 3.94 -4.26
N LEU A 107 7.76 5.03 -4.96
CA LEU A 107 7.60 5.09 -6.42
C LEU A 107 8.90 5.53 -7.10
N PRO A 108 9.32 4.87 -8.20
CA PRO A 108 10.52 5.26 -8.94
C PRO A 108 10.34 6.60 -9.65
N GLY A 109 11.40 7.41 -9.69
CA GLY A 109 11.44 8.67 -10.43
C GLY A 109 10.63 9.81 -9.79
N LEU A 110 10.19 9.66 -8.54
CA LEU A 110 9.37 10.63 -7.82
C LEU A 110 10.06 11.17 -6.56
N ALA A 111 11.40 11.27 -6.58
CA ALA A 111 12.16 11.90 -5.51
C ALA A 111 11.76 13.38 -5.39
N GLN A 112 11.26 13.77 -4.23
CA GLN A 112 10.70 15.09 -3.98
C GLN A 112 10.96 15.54 -2.55
N SER A 113 11.12 16.86 -2.35
CA SER A 113 11.19 17.47 -1.03
C SER A 113 9.81 17.49 -0.33
N THR A 114 9.80 17.98 0.90
CA THR A 114 8.55 18.20 1.66
C THR A 114 7.85 19.51 1.29
N SER A 115 8.33 20.23 0.26
CA SER A 115 7.72 21.47 -0.23
C SER A 115 6.32 21.22 -0.82
N PRO A 116 5.38 22.16 -0.69
CA PRO A 116 4.03 22.02 -1.24
C PRO A 116 3.96 22.25 -2.76
N PHE A 117 5.10 22.40 -3.42
CA PHE A 117 5.27 22.55 -4.87
C PHE A 117 6.31 21.54 -5.37
N LYS A 118 6.32 21.29 -6.67
CA LYS A 118 7.25 20.35 -7.29
C LYS A 118 8.70 20.80 -7.10
N GLU A 119 9.45 20.06 -6.30
CA GLU A 119 10.86 20.30 -6.04
C GLU A 119 11.58 18.94 -5.99
N VAL A 120 12.23 18.59 -7.09
CA VAL A 120 12.99 17.35 -7.21
C VAL A 120 14.22 17.43 -6.31
N VAL A 121 14.45 16.39 -5.54
CA VAL A 121 15.67 16.21 -4.75
C VAL A 121 16.50 15.07 -5.32
N ASP A 122 17.81 15.16 -5.15
CA ASP A 122 18.73 14.06 -5.44
C ASP A 122 18.83 13.17 -4.20
N ASN A 123 18.42 11.92 -4.33
CA ASN A 123 18.56 10.90 -3.31
C ASN A 123 19.09 9.59 -3.91
N ASP A 124 19.60 8.70 -3.07
CA ASP A 124 20.29 7.48 -3.49
C ASP A 124 19.42 6.54 -4.35
N THR A 125 18.11 6.61 -4.22
CA THR A 125 17.16 5.71 -4.90
C THR A 125 16.49 6.32 -6.13
N GLY A 126 16.50 7.64 -6.27
CA GLY A 126 15.71 8.37 -7.26
C GLY A 126 14.20 8.20 -7.08
N ALA A 127 13.77 7.64 -5.94
CA ALA A 127 12.38 7.31 -5.63
C ALA A 127 11.80 8.26 -4.56
N GLY A 128 10.47 8.25 -4.41
CA GLY A 128 9.79 9.05 -3.39
C GLY A 128 8.41 8.53 -3.05
N HIS A 129 7.91 8.90 -1.87
CA HIS A 129 6.62 8.45 -1.34
C HIS A 129 5.45 9.32 -1.82
N ALA A 130 5.28 9.46 -3.14
CA ALA A 130 4.18 10.22 -3.72
C ALA A 130 2.79 9.63 -3.42
N CYS A 131 2.73 8.34 -3.13
CA CYS A 131 1.49 7.65 -2.72
C CYS A 131 1.24 7.67 -1.20
N GLY A 132 2.18 8.20 -0.40
CA GLY A 132 2.03 8.34 1.04
C GLY A 132 2.25 7.05 1.85
N HIS A 133 2.87 6.01 1.29
CA HIS A 133 3.07 4.73 1.98
C HIS A 133 3.93 4.83 3.24
N HIS A 134 4.83 5.82 3.36
CA HIS A 134 5.53 6.11 4.62
C HIS A 134 4.57 6.46 5.76
N LEU A 135 3.49 7.19 5.48
CA LEU A 135 2.42 7.47 6.44
C LEU A 135 1.57 6.23 6.69
N PHE A 136 1.25 5.49 5.63
CA PHE A 136 0.41 4.32 5.72
C PHE A 136 1.04 3.26 6.63
N GLY A 137 2.29 2.89 6.42
CA GLY A 137 3.01 1.92 7.26
C GLY A 137 3.11 2.37 8.71
N ALA A 138 3.59 3.59 8.94
CA ALA A 138 3.81 4.12 10.29
C ALA A 138 2.50 4.31 11.07
N ALA A 139 1.47 4.91 10.48
CA ALA A 139 0.20 5.15 11.18
C ALA A 139 -0.59 3.87 11.42
N SER A 140 -0.51 2.88 10.52
CA SER A 140 -1.10 1.55 10.75
C SER A 140 -0.43 0.81 11.91
N ALA A 141 0.91 0.88 12.01
CA ALA A 141 1.65 0.32 13.14
C ALA A 141 1.27 1.03 14.45
N TRP A 142 1.18 2.34 14.42
CA TRP A 142 0.73 3.15 15.56
C TRP A 142 -0.70 2.79 15.99
N ALA A 143 -1.63 2.63 15.05
CA ALA A 143 -3.00 2.19 15.34
C ALA A 143 -3.03 0.80 15.99
N ALA A 144 -2.20 -0.14 15.51
CA ALA A 144 -2.08 -1.47 16.11
C ALA A 144 -1.64 -1.39 17.59
N VAL A 145 -0.69 -0.52 17.93
CA VAL A 145 -0.24 -0.28 19.30
C VAL A 145 -1.36 0.33 20.15
N ALA A 146 -2.06 1.33 19.65
CA ALA A 146 -3.15 1.97 20.40
C ALA A 146 -4.30 0.99 20.69
N ILE A 147 -4.63 0.09 19.76
CA ILE A 147 -5.63 -0.95 19.98
C ILE A 147 -5.14 -1.98 20.99
N LYS A 148 -3.89 -2.43 20.89
CA LYS A 148 -3.26 -3.32 21.90
C LYS A 148 -3.36 -2.72 23.30
N ASP A 149 -2.97 -1.48 23.48
CA ASP A 149 -3.02 -0.79 24.78
C ASP A 149 -4.45 -0.71 25.31
N TRP A 150 -5.41 -0.46 24.43
CA TRP A 150 -6.83 -0.42 24.77
C TRP A 150 -7.35 -1.79 25.22
N LEU A 151 -6.98 -2.89 24.54
CA LEU A 151 -7.34 -4.26 24.90
C LEU A 151 -6.80 -4.61 26.30
N ILE A 152 -5.52 -4.32 26.54
CA ILE A 152 -4.87 -4.56 27.85
C ILE A 152 -5.59 -3.79 28.96
N LYS A 153 -5.79 -2.49 28.77
CA LYS A 153 -6.41 -1.62 29.78
C LYS A 153 -7.81 -2.07 30.16
N ASN A 154 -8.58 -2.55 29.19
CA ASN A 154 -9.97 -2.94 29.41
C ASN A 154 -10.13 -4.44 29.71
N ASN A 155 -9.03 -5.20 29.77
CA ASN A 155 -9.03 -6.66 29.97
C ASN A 155 -9.97 -7.37 28.96
N ILE A 156 -9.85 -6.98 27.67
CA ILE A 156 -10.63 -7.53 26.57
C ILE A 156 -9.74 -8.48 25.78
N GLU A 157 -10.27 -9.66 25.48
CA GLU A 157 -9.60 -10.61 24.57
C GLU A 157 -9.64 -10.12 23.13
N GLY A 158 -8.51 -10.24 22.43
CA GLY A 158 -8.37 -9.89 21.03
C GLY A 158 -6.93 -10.08 20.56
N THR A 159 -6.75 -10.53 19.34
CA THR A 159 -5.45 -10.67 18.70
C THR A 159 -5.30 -9.60 17.63
N ILE A 160 -4.26 -8.79 17.73
CA ILE A 160 -3.94 -7.76 16.74
C ILE A 160 -2.75 -8.20 15.93
N ARG A 161 -2.91 -8.25 14.60
CA ARG A 161 -1.84 -8.51 13.66
C ARG A 161 -1.62 -7.32 12.74
N PHE A 162 -0.45 -6.71 12.83
CA PHE A 162 0.01 -5.78 11.81
C PHE A 162 0.71 -6.59 10.71
N TYR A 163 0.27 -6.37 9.46
CA TYR A 163 0.87 -6.97 8.28
C TYR A 163 1.69 -5.91 7.56
N GLY A 164 3.00 -6.03 7.61
CA GLY A 164 3.90 -5.27 6.75
C GLY A 164 3.82 -5.82 5.33
N THR A 165 3.13 -5.07 4.46
CA THR A 165 2.78 -5.49 3.10
C THR A 165 3.60 -4.75 2.06
N PRO A 166 4.78 -5.27 1.67
CA PRO A 166 5.69 -4.63 0.73
C PRO A 166 5.18 -4.67 -0.71
N ALA A 167 5.83 -3.86 -1.56
CA ALA A 167 5.73 -3.90 -3.01
C ALA A 167 4.29 -3.77 -3.55
N GLU A 168 3.52 -2.82 -3.03
CA GLU A 168 2.20 -2.51 -3.58
C GLU A 168 2.34 -1.91 -4.98
N GLU A 169 3.29 -0.97 -5.17
CA GLU A 169 3.55 -0.24 -6.40
C GLU A 169 4.12 -1.14 -7.51
N GLY A 170 3.23 -1.85 -8.18
CA GLY A 170 3.55 -2.71 -9.31
C GLY A 170 4.08 -4.12 -8.96
N GLY A 171 4.30 -4.42 -7.69
CA GLY A 171 4.79 -5.73 -7.23
C GLY A 171 3.69 -6.68 -6.79
N SER A 172 2.56 -6.15 -6.30
CA SER A 172 1.43 -6.93 -5.79
C SER A 172 1.79 -7.89 -4.64
N GLY A 173 2.62 -7.43 -3.69
CA GLY A 173 3.11 -8.26 -2.58
C GLY A 173 2.03 -8.96 -1.78
N LYS A 174 0.88 -8.28 -1.55
CA LYS A 174 -0.28 -8.85 -0.85
C LYS A 174 -0.85 -10.11 -1.52
N VAL A 175 -0.76 -10.22 -2.86
CA VAL A 175 -1.23 -11.41 -3.59
C VAL A 175 -0.45 -12.65 -3.17
N TYR A 176 0.86 -12.53 -2.99
CA TYR A 176 1.70 -13.63 -2.50
C TYR A 176 1.37 -13.99 -1.06
N MET A 177 1.16 -12.99 -0.21
CA MET A 177 0.79 -13.19 1.19
C MET A 177 -0.57 -13.92 1.32
N VAL A 178 -1.55 -13.60 0.47
CA VAL A 178 -2.85 -14.29 0.41
C VAL A 178 -2.68 -15.74 -0.07
N ARG A 179 -1.85 -15.98 -1.09
CA ARG A 179 -1.57 -17.34 -1.60
C ARG A 179 -0.95 -18.26 -0.55
N GLU A 180 -0.07 -17.70 0.27
CA GLU A 180 0.57 -18.43 1.39
C GLU A 180 -0.37 -18.60 2.61
N GLY A 181 -1.61 -18.12 2.51
CA GLY A 181 -2.62 -18.32 3.55
C GLY A 181 -2.42 -17.48 4.81
N LEU A 182 -1.64 -16.39 4.75
CA LEU A 182 -1.35 -15.57 5.94
C LEU A 182 -2.58 -14.89 6.54
N PHE A 183 -3.70 -14.89 5.84
CA PHE A 183 -4.97 -14.29 6.28
C PHE A 183 -6.07 -15.32 6.57
N ASN A 184 -5.78 -16.65 6.48
CA ASN A 184 -6.83 -17.67 6.55
C ASN A 184 -7.51 -17.77 7.92
N ASP A 185 -6.87 -17.34 8.97
CA ASP A 185 -7.35 -17.34 10.35
C ASP A 185 -7.66 -15.94 10.88
N VAL A 186 -7.79 -14.96 9.98
CA VAL A 186 -8.10 -13.55 10.33
C VAL A 186 -9.59 -13.30 10.16
N ASP A 187 -10.25 -12.82 11.22
CA ASP A 187 -11.69 -12.55 11.20
C ASP A 187 -12.03 -11.26 10.46
N ILE A 188 -11.20 -10.22 10.63
CA ILE A 188 -11.39 -8.90 10.02
C ILE A 188 -10.05 -8.34 9.57
N VAL A 189 -9.98 -7.79 8.36
CA VAL A 189 -8.82 -7.04 7.87
C VAL A 189 -9.21 -5.59 7.67
N LEU A 190 -8.44 -4.69 8.28
CA LEU A 190 -8.60 -3.25 8.14
C LEU A 190 -7.48 -2.67 7.29
N HIS A 191 -7.85 -1.74 6.44
CA HIS A 191 -6.98 -1.05 5.50
C HIS A 191 -7.41 0.41 5.35
N TRP A 192 -6.46 1.31 5.23
CA TRP A 192 -6.70 2.69 4.84
C TRP A 192 -5.65 3.13 3.82
N HIS A 193 -5.85 4.26 3.18
CA HIS A 193 -4.87 4.83 2.26
C HIS A 193 -4.89 6.35 2.39
N PRO A 194 -3.73 7.03 2.38
CA PRO A 194 -3.66 8.49 2.35
C PRO A 194 -4.44 9.05 1.14
N ASP A 195 -5.27 10.06 1.39
CA ASP A 195 -6.09 10.74 0.38
C ASP A 195 -6.35 12.18 0.82
N ASP A 196 -6.99 13.00 -0.02
CA ASP A 196 -7.32 14.41 0.24
C ASP A 196 -8.57 14.59 1.11
N THR A 197 -9.32 13.50 1.34
CA THR A 197 -10.55 13.50 2.14
C THR A 197 -10.65 12.29 3.05
N ASN A 198 -11.14 12.52 4.27
CA ASN A 198 -11.47 11.43 5.20
C ASN A 198 -12.80 10.79 4.78
N SER A 199 -12.77 9.53 4.39
CA SER A 199 -13.96 8.79 3.98
C SER A 199 -13.86 7.31 4.35
N ALA A 200 -15.02 6.68 4.63
CA ALA A 200 -15.14 5.24 4.81
C ALA A 200 -16.08 4.71 3.70
N ASN A 201 -15.52 4.48 2.53
CA ASN A 201 -16.27 4.03 1.36
C ASN A 201 -15.89 2.61 0.99
N SER A 202 -16.87 1.72 0.85
CA SER A 202 -16.71 0.44 0.18
C SER A 202 -16.82 0.67 -1.34
N ARG A 203 -15.68 0.77 -2.03
CA ARG A 203 -15.63 0.90 -3.49
C ARG A 203 -15.09 -0.40 -4.10
N THR A 204 -15.51 -0.67 -5.32
CA THR A 204 -14.85 -1.67 -6.16
C THR A 204 -13.55 -1.09 -6.71
N SER A 205 -12.56 -1.95 -6.96
CA SER A 205 -11.34 -1.60 -7.67
C SER A 205 -11.24 -2.40 -8.96
N ASN A 206 -10.51 -1.87 -9.94
CA ASN A 206 -10.23 -2.60 -11.18
C ASN A 206 -9.18 -3.68 -10.92
N ALA A 207 -9.40 -4.86 -11.51
CA ALA A 207 -8.32 -5.84 -11.63
C ALA A 207 -7.18 -5.25 -12.48
N ASN A 208 -5.95 -5.69 -12.24
CA ASN A 208 -4.79 -5.27 -13.03
C ASN A 208 -4.06 -6.48 -13.61
N LYS A 209 -3.78 -6.40 -14.91
CA LYS A 209 -2.80 -7.28 -15.57
C LYS A 209 -1.75 -6.44 -16.24
N SER A 210 -0.50 -6.86 -16.12
CA SER A 210 0.64 -6.20 -16.77
C SER A 210 1.40 -7.17 -17.64
N ALA A 211 1.99 -6.65 -18.72
CA ALA A 211 2.85 -7.43 -19.60
C ALA A 211 3.90 -6.55 -20.27
N LYS A 212 5.11 -7.08 -20.41
CA LYS A 212 6.15 -6.52 -21.27
C LYS A 212 6.16 -7.27 -22.58
N PHE A 213 6.09 -6.53 -23.67
CA PHE A 213 6.18 -7.06 -25.03
C PHE A 213 7.51 -6.63 -25.61
N THR A 214 8.35 -7.63 -25.94
CA THR A 214 9.67 -7.41 -26.51
C THR A 214 9.64 -7.76 -27.98
N PHE A 215 10.11 -6.84 -28.81
CA PHE A 215 10.27 -7.01 -30.26
C PHE A 215 11.74 -7.14 -30.60
N ASN A 216 12.06 -8.09 -31.46
CA ASN A 216 13.38 -8.29 -31.98
C ASN A 216 13.42 -7.93 -33.47
N GLY A 217 14.39 -7.14 -33.86
CA GLY A 217 14.63 -6.65 -35.19
C GLY A 217 15.98 -7.09 -35.75
N ILE A 218 16.50 -6.31 -36.68
CA ILE A 218 17.83 -6.45 -37.25
C ILE A 218 18.43 -5.05 -37.35
N SER A 219 19.59 -4.84 -36.72
CA SER A 219 20.32 -3.58 -36.86
C SER A 219 20.87 -3.36 -38.23
N ALA A 220 20.85 -2.12 -38.71
CA ALA A 220 21.50 -1.65 -39.90
C ALA A 220 21.86 -0.16 -39.77
N HIS A 221 22.76 0.31 -40.62
CA HIS A 221 23.05 1.74 -40.72
C HIS A 221 21.89 2.47 -41.39
N ALA A 222 21.20 3.31 -40.65
CA ALA A 222 19.94 3.93 -41.11
C ALA A 222 20.05 4.82 -42.36
N ALA A 223 21.25 5.31 -42.70
CA ALA A 223 21.48 6.08 -43.90
C ALA A 223 22.24 5.29 -45.00
N GLY A 224 23.06 4.31 -44.61
CA GLY A 224 23.95 3.59 -45.58
C GLY A 224 23.31 2.35 -46.20
N SER A 225 22.53 1.62 -45.45
CA SER A 225 21.90 0.36 -45.89
C SER A 225 20.66 0.02 -45.05
N PRO A 226 19.66 0.94 -44.97
CA PRO A 226 18.47 0.75 -44.12
C PRO A 226 17.63 -0.48 -44.52
N GLU A 227 17.70 -0.86 -45.83
CA GLU A 227 17.00 -2.04 -46.40
C GLU A 227 17.50 -3.38 -45.84
N GLN A 228 18.66 -3.40 -45.19
CA GLN A 228 19.18 -4.58 -44.49
C GLN A 228 18.69 -4.69 -43.07
N GLY A 229 18.05 -3.62 -42.53
CA GLY A 229 17.52 -3.56 -41.19
C GLY A 229 16.07 -3.99 -41.12
N ARG A 230 15.64 -4.25 -39.86
CA ARG A 230 14.24 -4.39 -39.49
C ARG A 230 14.04 -3.79 -38.12
N SER A 231 13.33 -2.66 -38.04
CA SER A 231 13.14 -1.90 -36.80
C SER A 231 12.22 -2.65 -35.84
N ALA A 232 12.75 -2.99 -34.65
CA ALA A 232 11.95 -3.49 -33.54
C ALA A 232 11.02 -2.39 -32.97
N LEU A 233 11.46 -1.13 -33.08
CA LEU A 233 10.65 0.01 -32.61
C LEU A 233 9.38 0.19 -33.43
N ASP A 234 9.46 -0.01 -34.77
CA ASP A 234 8.26 0.05 -35.62
C ASP A 234 7.23 -1.01 -35.23
N GLY A 235 7.68 -2.18 -34.75
CA GLY A 235 6.81 -3.22 -34.23
C GLY A 235 6.08 -2.75 -32.95
N VAL A 236 6.77 -2.06 -32.04
CA VAL A 236 6.18 -1.46 -30.83
C VAL A 236 5.18 -0.36 -31.20
N GLU A 237 5.55 0.53 -32.13
CA GLU A 237 4.67 1.63 -32.56
C GLU A 237 3.41 1.10 -33.26
N ALA A 238 3.54 0.11 -34.12
CA ALA A 238 2.41 -0.55 -34.78
C ALA A 238 1.48 -1.20 -33.75
N MET A 239 2.01 -1.92 -32.75
CA MET A 239 1.23 -2.49 -31.67
C MET A 239 0.50 -1.42 -30.88
N ASN A 240 1.19 -0.35 -30.48
CA ASN A 240 0.61 0.74 -29.72
C ASN A 240 -0.54 1.43 -30.49
N HIS A 241 -0.35 1.62 -31.80
CA HIS A 241 -1.39 2.18 -32.66
C HIS A 241 -2.63 1.28 -32.72
N MET A 242 -2.46 -0.02 -32.93
CA MET A 242 -3.57 -0.98 -32.95
C MET A 242 -4.29 -1.08 -31.60
N VAL A 243 -3.56 -1.08 -30.48
CA VAL A 243 -4.16 -1.08 -29.14
C VAL A 243 -4.97 0.21 -28.90
N ASN A 244 -4.48 1.35 -29.38
CA ASN A 244 -5.22 2.60 -29.26
C ASN A 244 -6.53 2.59 -30.07
N MET A 245 -6.56 1.98 -31.26
CA MET A 245 -7.80 1.80 -32.02
C MET A 245 -8.80 0.88 -31.31
N MET A 246 -8.32 -0.12 -30.56
CA MET A 246 -9.18 -1.03 -29.79
C MET A 246 -9.97 -0.34 -28.67
N ARG A 247 -9.54 0.86 -28.22
CA ARG A 247 -10.18 1.57 -27.08
C ARG A 247 -11.64 1.92 -27.34
N GLU A 248 -12.08 1.98 -28.58
CA GLU A 248 -13.50 2.20 -28.94
C GLU A 248 -14.38 1.01 -28.62
N HIS A 249 -13.82 -0.17 -28.39
CA HIS A 249 -14.52 -1.45 -28.31
C HIS A 249 -14.35 -2.15 -26.96
N ILE A 250 -13.89 -1.44 -25.93
CA ILE A 250 -13.73 -1.97 -24.56
C ILE A 250 -14.70 -1.27 -23.59
N PRO A 251 -15.07 -1.93 -22.47
CA PRO A 251 -15.91 -1.29 -21.45
C PRO A 251 -15.33 0.04 -20.97
N GLN A 252 -16.23 1.00 -20.68
CA GLN A 252 -15.82 2.37 -20.26
C GLN A 252 -14.98 2.37 -19.00
N GLU A 253 -15.14 1.41 -18.12
CA GLU A 253 -14.39 1.24 -16.87
C GLU A 253 -12.95 0.75 -17.10
N SER A 254 -12.68 0.16 -18.27
CA SER A 254 -11.34 -0.38 -18.59
C SER A 254 -10.32 0.74 -18.78
N ARG A 255 -9.10 0.46 -18.38
CA ARG A 255 -7.95 1.36 -18.57
C ARG A 255 -6.79 0.60 -19.16
N ILE A 256 -6.19 1.14 -20.23
CA ILE A 256 -4.99 0.58 -20.85
C ILE A 256 -3.96 1.69 -20.94
N HIS A 257 -2.83 1.51 -20.28
CA HIS A 257 -1.71 2.44 -20.30
C HIS A 257 -0.43 1.69 -20.64
N TYR A 258 0.54 2.39 -21.25
CA TYR A 258 1.83 1.81 -21.57
C TYR A 258 2.95 2.84 -21.51
N VAL A 259 4.16 2.32 -21.37
CA VAL A 259 5.41 3.05 -21.56
C VAL A 259 6.34 2.25 -22.45
N ILE A 260 7.06 2.93 -23.36
CA ILE A 260 8.16 2.29 -24.11
C ILE A 260 9.38 2.30 -23.19
N THR A 261 9.83 1.12 -22.78
CA THR A 261 10.96 0.95 -21.88
C THR A 261 12.30 0.82 -22.62
N LYS A 262 12.26 0.37 -23.89
CA LYS A 262 13.40 0.34 -24.80
C LYS A 262 12.93 0.70 -26.21
N GLY A 263 13.60 1.65 -26.85
CA GLY A 263 13.24 2.13 -28.18
C GLY A 263 14.43 2.38 -29.11
N GLY A 264 15.60 1.86 -28.76
CA GLY A 264 16.87 2.14 -29.48
C GLY A 264 17.74 3.16 -28.73
N LEU A 265 18.97 3.37 -29.20
CA LEU A 265 19.96 4.23 -28.55
C LEU A 265 20.34 5.47 -29.40
N ALA A 266 20.30 5.36 -30.71
CA ALA A 266 20.68 6.44 -31.60
C ALA A 266 19.88 6.37 -32.92
N PRO A 267 19.45 7.52 -33.50
CA PRO A 267 18.58 7.55 -34.67
C PRO A 267 19.26 7.09 -35.98
N ASN A 268 20.58 7.02 -36.01
CA ASN A 268 21.36 6.53 -37.14
C ASN A 268 21.59 5.00 -37.15
N VAL A 269 20.98 4.30 -36.18
CA VAL A 269 21.02 2.82 -36.08
C VAL A 269 19.59 2.30 -36.03
N VAL A 270 19.22 1.41 -36.95
CA VAL A 270 17.91 0.73 -36.90
C VAL A 270 17.85 -0.13 -35.65
N PRO A 271 16.86 0.06 -34.76
CA PRO A 271 16.77 -0.67 -33.49
C PRO A 271 16.49 -2.16 -33.70
N ASP A 272 17.33 -3.02 -33.16
CA ASP A 272 17.16 -4.46 -33.16
C ASP A 272 16.44 -5.01 -31.95
N LEU A 273 16.23 -4.15 -30.93
CA LEU A 273 15.48 -4.47 -29.71
C LEU A 273 14.61 -3.30 -29.31
N ALA A 274 13.32 -3.55 -29.07
CA ALA A 274 12.41 -2.61 -28.46
C ALA A 274 11.49 -3.32 -27.45
N GLU A 275 11.07 -2.63 -26.41
CA GLU A 275 10.19 -3.17 -25.37
C GLU A 275 9.15 -2.13 -24.98
N VAL A 276 7.90 -2.57 -24.86
CA VAL A 276 6.80 -1.78 -24.34
C VAL A 276 6.15 -2.49 -23.15
N TYR A 277 5.89 -1.76 -22.09
CA TYR A 277 5.28 -2.27 -20.85
C TYR A 277 3.86 -1.76 -20.72
N TYR A 278 2.89 -2.66 -20.66
CA TYR A 278 1.46 -2.38 -20.58
C TYR A 278 0.87 -2.71 -19.21
N TYR A 279 -0.05 -1.84 -18.77
CA TYR A 279 -1.04 -2.12 -17.72
C TYR A 279 -2.44 -2.13 -18.33
N VAL A 280 -3.22 -3.17 -18.04
CA VAL A 280 -4.62 -3.31 -18.41
C VAL A 280 -5.44 -3.46 -17.12
N ARG A 281 -6.35 -2.56 -16.94
CA ARG A 281 -7.20 -2.47 -15.73
C ARG A 281 -8.68 -2.44 -16.08
#